data_47ab70b3024d985741afa7d90c4aa92b
#
_entry.id   47ab70b3024d985741afa7d90c4aa92b
#
_cell.length_a   1.000
_cell.length_b   1.000
_cell.length_c   1.000
_cell.angle_alpha   90.00
_cell.angle_beta   90.00
_cell.angle_gamma   90.00
#
_symmetry.space_group_name_H-M   'P 1'
#
loop_
_entity.id
_entity.type
_entity.pdbx_description
1 polymer ?
#
loop_
_entity_poly.entity_id
_entity_poly.type
_entity_poly.pdbx_seq_one_letter_code
_entity_poly.pdbx_strand_id
1 'polypeptide(L)'
;MKCDKVLPSAEKGGISMAVYIGLITIGAAMTIETFLRHALLRRWYDLFLALPVWLGWFLAATALYFLLLYLLSLTVDKTKPVQKKSSFYRWLLNETAWLILRLGRIRIECTGLEKLQGLPPFLLVANHRSNFDPFIAIVACPRSGLAYIAKPEIFDIPITGSVVHKCFFLSIDREDNRKALGTILRAAALLRDGTVSIGVYPEGTRSKMGELLPFRNGAFQIAKRAGAPIVIAKTTGTEQIAHRFARRRTVVRFDILDVLSADTVAKMTTREFGEYARAQMLQSEPATSTKKEAITV
;
A
#
# COMPACT_ATOMS: atom_id res chain seq x y z
N MET A 1 -12.21 -19.02 17.78
CA MET A 1 -10.92 -18.49 18.25
C MET A 1 -10.81 -17.10 17.64
N LYS A 2 -10.89 -16.04 18.45
CA LYS A 2 -10.94 -14.64 17.94
C LYS A 2 -9.64 -14.31 17.23
N CYS A 3 -9.74 -13.79 16.02
CA CYS A 3 -8.62 -13.43 15.15
C CYS A 3 -7.88 -12.16 15.57
N ASP A 4 -8.11 -11.68 16.78
CA ASP A 4 -7.43 -10.51 17.40
C ASP A 4 -5.89 -10.71 17.54
N LYS A 5 -5.37 -11.90 17.25
CA LYS A 5 -3.92 -12.21 17.36
C LYS A 5 -3.12 -12.09 16.06
N VAL A 6 -3.75 -11.91 14.90
CA VAL A 6 -3.04 -11.82 13.60
C VAL A 6 -2.73 -10.39 13.22
N LEU A 7 -3.55 -9.45 13.67
CA LEU A 7 -3.26 -8.03 13.58
C LEU A 7 -2.94 -7.55 15.00
N PRO A 8 -1.78 -6.96 15.27
CA PRO A 8 -1.61 -6.23 16.53
C PRO A 8 -2.64 -5.11 16.50
N SER A 9 -3.75 -5.37 17.22
CA SER A 9 -4.74 -4.37 17.52
C SER A 9 -4.04 -3.16 18.13
N ALA A 10 -4.42 -1.99 17.74
CA ALA A 10 -4.10 -0.71 18.36
C ALA A 10 -2.70 -0.11 18.19
N GLU A 11 -1.62 -0.84 17.89
CA GLU A 11 -0.31 -0.20 17.75
C GLU A 11 -0.09 0.52 16.41
N LYS A 12 -0.86 0.22 15.37
CA LYS A 12 -0.58 0.72 14.01
C LYS A 12 -1.43 1.91 13.58
N GLY A 13 -2.60 2.12 14.17
CA GLY A 13 -3.33 3.39 14.04
C GLY A 13 -2.74 4.51 14.90
N GLY A 14 -1.89 4.16 15.90
CA GLY A 14 -1.31 5.12 16.83
C GLY A 14 -0.25 6.03 16.24
N ILE A 15 0.56 5.55 15.30
CA ILE A 15 1.71 6.34 14.79
C ILE A 15 1.27 7.33 13.71
N SER A 16 0.37 6.94 12.80
CA SER A 16 -0.23 7.87 11.83
C SER A 16 -1.04 8.95 12.51
N MET A 17 -1.85 8.58 13.49
CA MET A 17 -2.49 9.55 14.38
C MET A 17 -1.46 10.42 15.11
N ALA A 18 -0.30 9.89 15.49
CA ALA A 18 0.72 10.68 16.21
C ALA A 18 1.27 11.85 15.37
N VAL A 19 1.50 11.68 14.06
CA VAL A 19 1.92 12.80 13.19
C VAL A 19 0.84 13.87 13.12
N TYR A 20 -0.43 13.48 12.90
CA TYR A 20 -1.53 14.45 12.84
C TYR A 20 -1.82 15.07 14.21
N ILE A 21 -1.83 14.29 15.28
CA ILE A 21 -1.93 14.79 16.65
C ILE A 21 -0.75 15.73 16.90
N GLY A 22 0.47 15.39 16.49
CA GLY A 22 1.63 16.26 16.59
C GLY A 22 1.42 17.60 15.87
N LEU A 23 0.96 17.61 14.63
CA LEU A 23 0.68 18.83 13.89
C LEU A 23 -0.44 19.66 14.53
N ILE A 24 -1.51 19.01 15.01
CA ILE A 24 -2.62 19.66 15.72
C ILE A 24 -2.13 20.27 17.03
N THR A 25 -1.33 19.54 17.82
CA THR A 25 -0.79 20.02 19.10
C THR A 25 0.23 21.14 18.94
N ILE A 26 1.08 21.07 17.90
CA ILE A 26 1.99 22.16 17.55
C ILE A 26 1.17 23.40 17.19
N GLY A 27 0.15 23.28 16.36
CA GLY A 27 -0.74 24.39 16.03
C GLY A 27 -1.40 24.99 17.26
N ALA A 28 -1.87 24.15 18.20
CA ALA A 28 -2.47 24.61 19.46
C ALA A 28 -1.47 25.32 20.37
N ALA A 29 -0.28 24.74 20.55
CA ALA A 29 0.79 25.34 21.35
C ALA A 29 1.23 26.71 20.80
N MET A 30 1.45 26.80 19.49
CA MET A 30 1.81 28.07 18.84
C MET A 30 0.69 29.12 18.92
N THR A 31 -0.56 28.68 18.90
CA THR A 31 -1.70 29.56 19.08
C THR A 31 -1.71 30.14 20.51
N ILE A 32 -1.57 29.28 21.52
CA ILE A 32 -1.50 29.70 22.91
C ILE A 32 -0.35 30.69 23.10
N GLU A 33 0.84 30.38 22.59
CA GLU A 33 2.01 31.26 22.66
C GLU A 33 1.73 32.64 22.01
N THR A 34 1.12 32.63 20.82
CA THR A 34 0.75 33.86 20.10
C THR A 34 -0.19 34.73 20.95
N PHE A 35 -1.21 34.13 21.55
CA PHE A 35 -2.16 34.85 22.39
C PHE A 35 -1.52 35.40 23.66
N LEU A 36 -0.61 34.65 24.28
CA LEU A 36 0.11 35.10 25.48
C LEU A 36 1.08 36.23 25.14
N ARG A 37 1.89 36.12 24.08
CA ARG A 37 2.87 37.17 23.72
C ARG A 37 2.24 38.47 23.28
N HIS A 38 1.14 38.42 22.57
CA HIS A 38 0.49 39.63 22.03
C HIS A 38 -0.67 40.12 22.88
N ALA A 39 -0.90 39.52 24.07
CA ALA A 39 -1.99 39.86 24.99
C ALA A 39 -3.36 40.01 24.27
N LEU A 40 -3.64 39.09 23.35
CA LEU A 40 -4.82 39.14 22.46
C LEU A 40 -6.14 38.79 23.18
N LEU A 41 -6.07 38.23 24.39
CA LEU A 41 -7.26 37.92 25.23
C LEU A 41 -7.61 39.09 26.14
N ARG A 42 -8.13 40.16 25.59
CA ARG A 42 -8.61 41.32 26.36
C ARG A 42 -10.11 41.32 26.53
N ARG A 43 -10.83 40.71 25.58
CA ARG A 43 -12.30 40.64 25.54
C ARG A 43 -12.74 39.24 25.16
N TRP A 44 -13.93 38.85 25.58
CA TRP A 44 -14.46 37.49 25.32
C TRP A 44 -14.55 37.15 23.84
N TYR A 45 -14.80 38.11 22.94
CA TYR A 45 -14.86 37.88 21.50
C TYR A 45 -13.48 37.70 20.84
N ASP A 46 -12.38 38.02 21.51
CA ASP A 46 -11.04 37.77 21.01
C ASP A 46 -10.80 36.25 20.89
N LEU A 47 -11.62 35.45 21.59
CA LEU A 47 -11.61 33.99 21.44
C LEU A 47 -11.93 33.55 20.00
N PHE A 48 -12.73 34.34 19.25
CA PHE A 48 -13.01 34.01 17.86
C PHE A 48 -11.76 34.04 16.95
N LEU A 49 -10.71 34.76 17.36
CA LEU A 49 -9.42 34.77 16.67
C LEU A 49 -8.61 33.49 16.90
N ALA A 50 -8.93 32.71 17.93
CA ALA A 50 -8.17 31.51 18.25
C ALA A 50 -8.24 30.47 17.13
N LEU A 51 -9.40 30.29 16.50
CA LEU A 51 -9.58 29.32 15.41
C LEU A 51 -8.77 29.70 14.15
N PRO A 52 -8.85 30.91 13.59
CA PRO A 52 -8.06 31.29 12.42
C PRO A 52 -6.55 31.30 12.71
N VAL A 53 -6.11 31.70 13.90
CA VAL A 53 -4.69 31.65 14.29
C VAL A 53 -4.22 30.21 14.38
N TRP A 54 -5.00 29.32 15.03
CA TRP A 54 -4.70 27.90 15.08
C TRP A 54 -4.62 27.29 13.69
N LEU A 55 -5.58 27.60 12.82
CA LEU A 55 -5.59 27.10 11.45
C LEU A 55 -4.34 27.57 10.67
N GLY A 56 -3.93 28.84 10.88
CA GLY A 56 -2.71 29.40 10.27
C GLY A 56 -1.46 28.60 10.70
N TRP A 57 -1.28 28.38 12.00
CA TRP A 57 -0.16 27.60 12.53
C TRP A 57 -0.20 26.13 12.11
N PHE A 58 -1.39 25.52 12.08
CA PHE A 58 -1.57 24.14 11.60
C PHE A 58 -1.18 24.01 10.12
N LEU A 59 -1.61 24.96 9.28
CA LEU A 59 -1.24 24.97 7.85
C LEU A 59 0.26 25.21 7.67
N ALA A 60 0.86 26.12 8.44
CA ALA A 60 2.30 26.38 8.39
C ALA A 60 3.11 25.14 8.79
N ALA A 61 2.74 24.47 9.87
CA ALA A 61 3.38 23.23 10.32
C ALA A 61 3.23 22.10 9.27
N THR A 62 2.04 22.00 8.66
CA THR A 62 1.77 21.02 7.61
C THR A 62 2.61 21.32 6.35
N ALA A 63 2.70 22.58 5.96
CA ALA A 63 3.52 23.00 4.82
C ALA A 63 5.02 22.72 5.07
N LEU A 64 5.50 23.02 6.28
CA LEU A 64 6.88 22.70 6.69
C LEU A 64 7.14 21.19 6.65
N TYR A 65 6.21 20.38 7.16
CA TYR A 65 6.32 18.92 7.10
C TYR A 65 6.47 18.40 5.66
N PHE A 66 5.61 18.86 4.74
CA PHE A 66 5.73 18.47 3.33
C PHE A 66 6.99 19.02 2.65
N LEU A 67 7.42 20.23 3.01
CA LEU A 67 8.69 20.78 2.53
C LEU A 67 9.87 19.93 2.96
N LEU A 68 9.92 19.51 4.22
CA LEU A 68 10.99 18.64 4.73
C LEU A 68 10.97 17.25 4.03
N LEU A 69 9.80 16.67 3.81
CA LEU A 69 9.68 15.43 3.03
C LEU A 69 10.14 15.62 1.59
N TYR A 70 9.83 16.75 0.98
CA TYR A 70 10.27 17.09 -0.37
C TYR A 70 11.79 17.23 -0.43
N LEU A 71 12.41 18.01 0.46
CA LEU A 71 13.87 18.16 0.54
C LEU A 71 14.56 16.81 0.78
N LEU A 72 13.99 15.99 1.69
CA LEU A 72 14.49 14.64 1.90
C LEU A 72 14.38 13.77 0.63
N SER A 73 13.31 13.94 -0.15
CA SER A 73 13.12 13.20 -1.40
C SER A 73 14.18 13.52 -2.45
N LEU A 74 14.70 14.74 -2.46
CA LEU A 74 15.77 15.17 -3.38
C LEU A 74 17.12 14.48 -3.09
N THR A 75 17.33 13.99 -1.89
CA THR A 75 18.55 13.26 -1.52
C THR A 75 18.58 11.81 -2.03
N VAL A 76 17.45 11.32 -2.58
CA VAL A 76 17.33 9.94 -3.04
C VAL A 76 17.73 9.84 -4.52
N ASP A 77 18.87 9.22 -4.77
CA ASP A 77 19.30 8.86 -6.12
C ASP A 77 18.49 7.64 -6.60
N LYS A 78 17.49 7.89 -7.46
CA LYS A 78 16.60 6.87 -8.01
C LYS A 78 17.23 6.06 -9.15
N THR A 79 18.41 6.46 -9.64
CA THR A 79 19.12 5.73 -10.68
C THR A 79 19.89 4.53 -10.13
N LYS A 80 20.25 4.57 -8.85
CA LYS A 80 20.98 3.50 -8.17
C LYS A 80 20.05 2.49 -7.51
N PRO A 81 20.36 1.19 -7.61
CA PRO A 81 19.56 0.17 -6.94
C PRO A 81 19.64 0.31 -5.42
N VAL A 82 18.49 0.17 -4.76
CA VAL A 82 18.45 0.17 -3.30
C VAL A 82 19.12 -1.09 -2.75
N GLN A 83 20.07 -0.90 -1.82
CA GLN A 83 20.83 -2.00 -1.21
C GLN A 83 20.30 -2.39 0.17
N LYS A 84 19.76 -1.43 0.94
CA LYS A 84 19.35 -1.65 2.33
C LYS A 84 17.91 -1.26 2.55
N LYS A 85 17.21 -2.07 3.36
CA LYS A 85 15.85 -1.74 3.84
C LYS A 85 15.91 -0.48 4.68
N SER A 86 14.93 0.40 4.51
CA SER A 86 14.74 1.57 5.34
C SER A 86 13.41 1.48 6.07
N SER A 87 13.48 1.36 7.40
CA SER A 87 12.28 1.33 8.24
C SER A 87 11.48 2.63 8.14
N PHE A 88 12.18 3.77 7.99
CA PHE A 88 11.54 5.07 7.84
C PHE A 88 10.68 5.15 6.56
N TYR A 89 11.25 4.81 5.39
CA TYR A 89 10.50 4.87 4.13
C TYR A 89 9.39 3.81 4.09
N ARG A 90 9.61 2.63 4.68
CA ARG A 90 8.57 1.61 4.80
C ARG A 90 7.42 2.08 5.70
N TRP A 91 7.76 2.68 6.83
CA TRP A 91 6.77 3.30 7.70
C TRP A 91 5.99 4.39 6.95
N LEU A 92 6.68 5.31 6.27
CA LEU A 92 6.05 6.40 5.51
C LEU A 92 5.11 5.88 4.42
N LEU A 93 5.49 4.81 3.71
CA LEU A 93 4.63 4.15 2.72
C LEU A 93 3.36 3.57 3.36
N ASN A 94 3.51 2.83 4.46
CA ASN A 94 2.39 2.21 5.15
C ASN A 94 1.43 3.27 5.71
N GLU A 95 1.96 4.33 6.32
CA GLU A 95 1.19 5.44 6.86
C GLU A 95 0.44 6.21 5.78
N THR A 96 1.11 6.46 4.65
CA THR A 96 0.47 7.11 3.50
C THR A 96 -0.66 6.24 2.93
N ALA A 97 -0.42 4.93 2.79
CA ALA A 97 -1.45 4.00 2.33
C ALA A 97 -2.66 3.99 3.27
N TRP A 98 -2.41 3.87 4.59
CA TRP A 98 -3.45 3.89 5.61
C TRP A 98 -4.23 5.20 5.59
N LEU A 99 -3.54 6.35 5.52
CA LEU A 99 -4.17 7.67 5.45
C LEU A 99 -5.08 7.83 4.23
N ILE A 100 -4.59 7.45 3.05
CA ILE A 100 -5.37 7.51 1.80
C ILE A 100 -6.67 6.72 1.97
N LEU A 101 -6.59 5.51 2.53
CA LEU A 101 -7.76 4.66 2.72
C LEU A 101 -8.73 5.26 3.76
N ARG A 102 -8.21 5.84 4.83
CA ARG A 102 -9.03 6.50 5.84
C ARG A 102 -9.74 7.75 5.31
N LEU A 103 -9.01 8.63 4.62
CA LEU A 103 -9.60 9.81 3.97
C LEU A 103 -10.63 9.41 2.90
N GLY A 104 -10.38 8.31 2.20
CA GLY A 104 -11.32 7.72 1.26
C GLY A 104 -12.54 7.05 1.90
N ARG A 105 -12.60 6.96 3.26
CA ARG A 105 -13.64 6.26 4.03
C ARG A 105 -13.80 4.80 3.59
N ILE A 106 -12.65 4.13 3.35
CA ILE A 106 -12.59 2.76 2.85
C ILE A 106 -12.54 1.80 4.03
N ARG A 107 -13.43 0.80 4.01
CA ARG A 107 -13.41 -0.35 4.91
C ARG A 107 -12.92 -1.55 4.15
N ILE A 108 -11.85 -2.19 4.64
CA ILE A 108 -11.35 -3.43 4.07
C ILE A 108 -11.93 -4.61 4.85
N GLU A 109 -12.54 -5.55 4.14
CA GLU A 109 -12.92 -6.86 4.67
C GLU A 109 -11.94 -7.87 4.09
N CYS A 110 -11.26 -8.62 4.96
CA CYS A 110 -10.26 -9.61 4.54
C CYS A 110 -10.72 -11.01 4.90
N THR A 111 -10.34 -11.98 4.05
CA THR A 111 -10.45 -13.42 4.35
C THR A 111 -9.15 -14.14 3.98
N GLY A 112 -8.85 -15.25 4.67
CA GLY A 112 -7.70 -16.08 4.34
C GLY A 112 -6.34 -15.52 4.75
N LEU A 113 -6.26 -14.42 5.52
CA LEU A 113 -4.99 -13.84 5.97
C LEU A 113 -4.18 -14.80 6.85
N GLU A 114 -4.83 -15.75 7.51
CA GLU A 114 -4.18 -16.81 8.29
C GLU A 114 -3.25 -17.68 7.45
N LYS A 115 -3.52 -17.82 6.15
CA LYS A 115 -2.68 -18.57 5.19
C LYS A 115 -1.30 -17.92 4.99
N LEU A 116 -1.14 -16.66 5.36
CA LEU A 116 0.12 -15.92 5.24
C LEU A 116 1.04 -16.08 6.45
N GLN A 117 0.55 -16.73 7.51
CA GLN A 117 1.34 -16.89 8.74
C GLN A 117 2.53 -17.81 8.51
N GLY A 118 3.72 -17.34 8.91
CA GLY A 118 4.95 -18.12 8.80
C GLY A 118 5.49 -18.26 7.38
N LEU A 119 4.85 -17.66 6.37
CA LEU A 119 5.39 -17.68 5.02
C LEU A 119 6.67 -16.83 4.92
N PRO A 120 7.68 -17.32 4.19
CA PRO A 120 8.77 -16.48 3.73
C PRO A 120 8.23 -15.41 2.76
N PRO A 121 9.04 -14.46 2.31
CA PRO A 121 8.67 -13.56 1.23
C PRO A 121 8.11 -14.30 0.03
N PHE A 122 7.04 -13.77 -0.55
CA PHE A 122 6.22 -14.44 -1.57
C PHE A 122 5.91 -13.52 -2.75
N LEU A 123 5.50 -14.10 -3.86
CA LEU A 123 4.88 -13.38 -4.96
C LEU A 123 3.37 -13.28 -4.73
N LEU A 124 2.87 -12.06 -4.48
CA LEU A 124 1.43 -11.79 -4.44
C LEU A 124 0.90 -11.57 -5.85
N VAL A 125 -0.05 -12.38 -6.24
CA VAL A 125 -0.75 -12.29 -7.54
C VAL A 125 -2.19 -11.89 -7.27
N ALA A 126 -2.61 -10.75 -7.79
CA ALA A 126 -3.96 -10.24 -7.60
C ALA A 126 -4.53 -9.65 -8.91
N ASN A 127 -5.85 -9.54 -9.00
CA ASN A 127 -6.53 -8.81 -10.07
C ASN A 127 -6.35 -7.30 -9.90
N HIS A 128 -6.44 -6.54 -11.00
CA HIS A 128 -6.21 -5.09 -11.00
C HIS A 128 -7.44 -4.32 -11.48
N ARG A 129 -8.09 -3.63 -10.57
CA ARG A 129 -9.31 -2.84 -10.84
C ARG A 129 -9.13 -1.34 -10.62
N SER A 130 -8.21 -0.96 -9.73
CA SER A 130 -8.07 0.42 -9.28
C SER A 130 -6.63 0.79 -8.93
N ASN A 131 -6.30 2.07 -8.97
CA ASN A 131 -5.04 2.58 -8.44
C ASN A 131 -4.93 2.38 -6.92
N PHE A 132 -6.04 2.05 -6.25
CA PHE A 132 -6.06 1.82 -4.80
C PHE A 132 -5.70 0.37 -4.43
N ASP A 133 -5.68 -0.58 -5.38
CA ASP A 133 -5.40 -2.00 -5.10
C ASP A 133 -4.07 -2.21 -4.35
N PRO A 134 -2.94 -1.56 -4.72
CA PRO A 134 -1.69 -1.69 -3.97
C PRO A 134 -1.81 -1.23 -2.51
N PHE A 135 -2.52 -0.13 -2.27
CA PHE A 135 -2.73 0.39 -0.91
C PHE A 135 -3.55 -0.56 -0.06
N ILE A 136 -4.59 -1.19 -0.65
CA ILE A 136 -5.40 -2.21 0.03
C ILE A 136 -4.51 -3.37 0.48
N ALA A 137 -3.69 -3.93 -0.42
CA ALA A 137 -2.84 -5.06 -0.10
C ALA A 137 -1.71 -4.70 0.89
N ILE A 138 -1.12 -3.50 0.80
CA ILE A 138 -0.10 -3.02 1.75
C ILE A 138 -0.69 -2.93 3.16
N VAL A 139 -1.92 -2.40 3.30
CA VAL A 139 -2.59 -2.26 4.60
C VAL A 139 -3.09 -3.60 5.11
N ALA A 140 -3.60 -4.48 4.23
CA ALA A 140 -4.06 -5.83 4.61
C ALA A 140 -2.89 -6.76 5.00
N CYS A 141 -1.71 -6.60 4.39
CA CYS A 141 -0.55 -7.46 4.59
C CYS A 141 0.68 -6.68 5.11
N PRO A 142 0.61 -5.96 6.24
CA PRO A 142 1.64 -5.02 6.66
C PRO A 142 3.00 -5.66 6.96
N ARG A 143 2.99 -6.94 7.38
CA ARG A 143 4.22 -7.70 7.70
C ARG A 143 4.93 -8.26 6.47
N SER A 144 4.26 -8.35 5.33
CA SER A 144 4.81 -8.94 4.11
C SER A 144 5.84 -8.06 3.41
N GLY A 145 5.94 -6.79 3.81
CA GLY A 145 6.90 -5.86 3.20
C GLY A 145 6.68 -5.70 1.70
N LEU A 146 5.44 -5.73 1.20
CA LEU A 146 5.11 -5.71 -0.22
C LEU A 146 5.77 -4.55 -0.97
N ALA A 147 6.40 -4.87 -2.09
CA ALA A 147 6.83 -3.95 -3.12
C ALA A 147 6.14 -4.32 -4.44
N TYR A 148 5.91 -3.36 -5.32
CA TYR A 148 5.18 -3.58 -6.56
C TYR A 148 6.03 -3.27 -7.78
N ILE A 149 5.69 -3.93 -8.88
CA ILE A 149 6.15 -3.55 -10.21
C ILE A 149 5.19 -2.48 -10.73
N ALA A 150 5.69 -1.27 -10.90
CA ALA A 150 4.90 -0.09 -11.22
C ALA A 150 5.32 0.56 -12.55
N LYS A 151 4.49 1.47 -13.07
CA LYS A 151 4.85 2.28 -14.24
C LYS A 151 5.96 3.27 -13.94
N PRO A 152 6.81 3.63 -14.92
CA PRO A 152 7.89 4.60 -14.74
C PRO A 152 7.43 5.93 -14.15
N GLU A 153 6.28 6.45 -14.57
CA GLU A 153 5.76 7.75 -14.18
C GLU A 153 5.50 7.87 -12.66
N ILE A 154 5.30 6.75 -11.96
CA ILE A 154 5.14 6.73 -10.50
C ILE A 154 6.42 7.20 -9.79
N PHE A 155 7.59 6.91 -10.38
CA PHE A 155 8.90 7.29 -9.82
C PHE A 155 9.23 8.77 -10.03
N ASP A 156 8.53 9.45 -10.94
CA ASP A 156 8.71 10.88 -11.22
C ASP A 156 7.87 11.76 -10.28
N ILE A 157 6.87 11.21 -9.61
CA ILE A 157 6.03 11.95 -8.66
C ILE A 157 6.90 12.39 -7.46
N PRO A 158 6.94 13.72 -7.15
CA PRO A 158 7.67 14.22 -5.99
C PRO A 158 7.29 13.47 -4.71
N ILE A 159 8.26 13.25 -3.82
CA ILE A 159 8.13 12.48 -2.56
C ILE A 159 7.77 11.01 -2.84
N THR A 160 6.63 10.73 -3.49
CA THR A 160 6.14 9.37 -3.77
C THR A 160 7.18 8.53 -4.49
N GLY A 161 7.80 9.05 -5.56
CA GLY A 161 8.82 8.33 -6.32
C GLY A 161 10.01 7.90 -5.46
N SER A 162 10.46 8.76 -4.55
CA SER A 162 11.53 8.44 -3.62
C SER A 162 11.12 7.40 -2.58
N VAL A 163 9.88 7.50 -2.06
CA VAL A 163 9.34 6.54 -1.08
C VAL A 163 9.21 5.16 -1.70
N VAL A 164 8.56 5.03 -2.86
CA VAL A 164 8.38 3.73 -3.50
C VAL A 164 9.71 3.12 -3.93
N HIS A 165 10.66 3.95 -4.45
CA HIS A 165 12.00 3.51 -4.78
C HIS A 165 12.71 2.92 -3.56
N LYS A 166 12.76 3.64 -2.43
CA LYS A 166 13.37 3.16 -1.16
C LYS A 166 12.65 1.95 -0.56
N CYS A 167 11.40 1.70 -0.96
CA CYS A 167 10.63 0.51 -0.60
C CYS A 167 10.77 -0.66 -1.59
N PHE A 168 11.76 -0.61 -2.49
CA PHE A 168 12.09 -1.66 -3.48
C PHE A 168 11.03 -1.85 -4.56
N PHE A 169 10.18 -0.87 -4.83
CA PHE A 169 9.35 -0.91 -6.02
C PHE A 169 10.25 -0.89 -7.26
N LEU A 170 9.80 -1.55 -8.30
CA LEU A 170 10.54 -1.67 -9.55
C LEU A 170 9.73 -1.06 -10.70
N SER A 171 10.41 -0.27 -11.52
CA SER A 171 9.84 0.25 -12.76
C SER A 171 9.86 -0.81 -13.84
N ILE A 172 8.77 -0.91 -14.62
CA ILE A 172 8.70 -1.80 -15.78
C ILE A 172 8.31 -1.01 -17.04
N ASP A 173 9.19 -1.08 -18.02
CA ASP A 173 8.88 -0.68 -19.39
C ASP A 173 8.22 -1.88 -20.07
N ARG A 174 6.93 -1.75 -20.41
CA ARG A 174 6.14 -2.85 -21.00
C ARG A 174 6.28 -2.95 -22.51
N GLU A 175 6.86 -1.94 -23.14
CA GLU A 175 7.08 -1.87 -24.58
C GLU A 175 8.47 -2.44 -24.94
N ASP A 176 9.42 -2.39 -24.01
CA ASP A 176 10.76 -2.97 -24.17
C ASP A 176 10.87 -4.31 -23.42
N ASN A 177 10.76 -5.40 -24.15
CA ASN A 177 10.85 -6.76 -23.59
C ASN A 177 12.18 -7.03 -22.87
N ARG A 178 13.28 -6.42 -23.32
CA ARG A 178 14.61 -6.62 -22.72
C ARG A 178 14.70 -5.93 -21.37
N LYS A 179 14.20 -4.70 -21.25
CA LYS A 179 14.12 -3.96 -19.98
C LYS A 179 13.13 -4.63 -19.04
N ALA A 180 11.98 -5.09 -19.54
CA ALA A 180 10.99 -5.82 -18.76
C ALA A 180 11.59 -7.10 -18.16
N LEU A 181 12.39 -7.86 -18.92
CA LEU A 181 13.11 -9.03 -18.40
C LEU A 181 14.09 -8.65 -17.29
N GLY A 182 14.84 -7.55 -17.43
CA GLY A 182 15.72 -7.04 -16.39
C GLY A 182 14.99 -6.75 -15.08
N THR A 183 13.80 -6.14 -15.16
CA THR A 183 12.94 -5.88 -14.00
C THR A 183 12.47 -7.19 -13.36
N ILE A 184 12.05 -8.19 -14.15
CA ILE A 184 11.64 -9.51 -13.64
C ILE A 184 12.80 -10.20 -12.90
N LEU A 185 14.01 -10.17 -13.48
CA LEU A 185 15.21 -10.74 -12.85
C LEU A 185 15.55 -10.05 -11.54
N ARG A 186 15.44 -8.72 -11.50
CA ARG A 186 15.68 -7.94 -10.27
C ARG A 186 14.63 -8.27 -9.21
N ALA A 187 13.34 -8.37 -9.58
CA ALA A 187 12.27 -8.76 -8.68
C ALA A 187 12.50 -10.16 -8.10
N ALA A 188 12.91 -11.11 -8.93
CA ALA A 188 13.23 -12.47 -8.50
C ALA A 188 14.43 -12.51 -7.53
N ALA A 189 15.48 -11.69 -7.75
CA ALA A 189 16.59 -11.58 -6.83
C ALA A 189 16.16 -11.04 -5.46
N LEU A 190 15.38 -9.94 -5.43
CA LEU A 190 14.87 -9.36 -4.18
C LEU A 190 14.00 -10.34 -3.38
N LEU A 191 13.19 -11.12 -4.09
CA LEU A 191 12.32 -12.13 -3.49
C LEU A 191 13.13 -13.31 -2.95
N ARG A 192 14.08 -13.86 -3.71
CA ARG A 192 14.97 -14.94 -3.31
C ARG A 192 15.85 -14.57 -2.11
N ASP A 193 16.37 -13.35 -2.10
CA ASP A 193 17.24 -12.85 -1.02
C ASP A 193 16.45 -12.50 0.25
N GLY A 194 15.12 -12.75 0.27
CA GLY A 194 14.26 -12.47 1.42
C GLY A 194 14.10 -10.98 1.73
N THR A 195 14.41 -10.13 0.74
CA THR A 195 14.39 -8.67 0.96
C THR A 195 12.96 -8.15 1.10
N VAL A 196 12.07 -8.47 0.18
CA VAL A 196 10.65 -8.05 0.18
C VAL A 196 9.79 -9.09 -0.50
N SER A 197 8.50 -9.12 -0.19
CA SER A 197 7.51 -9.77 -1.05
C SER A 197 7.18 -8.88 -2.25
N ILE A 198 6.90 -9.49 -3.39
CA ILE A 198 6.61 -8.75 -4.63
C ILE A 198 5.14 -8.90 -4.98
N GLY A 199 4.44 -7.79 -5.16
CA GLY A 199 3.08 -7.77 -5.67
C GLY A 199 3.04 -7.54 -7.19
N VAL A 200 2.26 -8.33 -7.90
CA VAL A 200 2.05 -8.18 -9.33
C VAL A 200 0.57 -8.27 -9.69
N TYR A 201 0.20 -7.53 -10.70
CA TYR A 201 -1.10 -7.59 -11.36
C TYR A 201 -0.87 -8.18 -12.76
N PRO A 202 -1.08 -9.50 -12.96
CA PRO A 202 -0.69 -10.17 -14.20
C PRO A 202 -1.50 -9.72 -15.41
N GLU A 203 -2.64 -9.06 -15.22
CA GLU A 203 -3.42 -8.42 -16.27
C GLU A 203 -2.62 -7.33 -17.01
N GLY A 204 -1.65 -6.73 -16.35
CA GLY A 204 -0.80 -5.68 -16.92
C GLY A 204 -1.49 -4.33 -17.13
N THR A 205 -2.80 -4.24 -16.95
CA THR A 205 -3.61 -3.02 -16.98
C THR A 205 -4.82 -3.19 -16.07
N ARG A 206 -5.54 -2.10 -15.78
CA ARG A 206 -6.75 -2.15 -14.96
C ARG A 206 -7.95 -2.59 -15.80
N SER A 207 -8.72 -3.54 -15.27
CA SER A 207 -10.04 -3.87 -15.82
C SER A 207 -11.04 -2.77 -15.45
N LYS A 208 -11.59 -2.08 -16.44
CA LYS A 208 -12.58 -1.02 -16.25
C LYS A 208 -14.00 -1.57 -16.09
N MET A 209 -14.29 -2.73 -16.66
CA MET A 209 -15.64 -3.32 -16.69
C MET A 209 -15.83 -4.43 -15.65
N GLY A 210 -14.87 -4.62 -14.75
CA GLY A 210 -14.95 -5.63 -13.70
C GLY A 210 -14.63 -7.07 -14.15
N GLU A 211 -14.41 -7.29 -15.43
CA GLU A 211 -14.00 -8.59 -15.97
C GLU A 211 -12.52 -8.84 -15.70
N LEU A 212 -12.16 -10.08 -15.46
CA LEU A 212 -10.78 -10.50 -15.29
C LEU A 212 -10.10 -10.62 -16.66
N LEU A 213 -9.12 -9.74 -16.93
CA LEU A 213 -8.39 -9.72 -18.19
C LEU A 213 -7.45 -10.94 -18.33
N PRO A 214 -6.99 -11.27 -19.54
CA PRO A 214 -5.98 -12.31 -19.75
C PRO A 214 -4.69 -12.00 -18.99
N PHE A 215 -4.07 -13.04 -18.41
CA PHE A 215 -2.86 -12.90 -17.63
C PHE A 215 -1.60 -12.95 -18.51
N ARG A 216 -0.64 -12.07 -18.22
CA ARG A 216 0.70 -12.09 -18.79
C ARG A 216 1.58 -13.03 -17.99
N ASN A 217 1.83 -14.22 -18.53
CA ASN A 217 2.52 -15.31 -17.82
C ASN A 217 3.98 -14.99 -17.44
N GLY A 218 4.59 -13.97 -18.05
CA GLY A 218 5.94 -13.51 -17.71
C GLY A 218 6.10 -13.06 -16.24
N ALA A 219 5.03 -12.55 -15.63
CA ALA A 219 5.05 -12.14 -14.22
C ALA A 219 5.35 -13.32 -13.26
N PHE A 220 4.93 -14.53 -13.59
CA PHE A 220 5.13 -15.72 -12.77
C PHE A 220 6.58 -16.23 -12.76
N GLN A 221 7.39 -15.80 -13.74
CA GLN A 221 8.83 -16.07 -13.75
C GLN A 221 9.54 -15.55 -12.50
N ILE A 222 8.99 -14.53 -11.85
CA ILE A 222 9.55 -13.96 -10.61
C ILE A 222 9.61 -15.03 -9.51
N ALA A 223 8.49 -15.67 -9.20
CA ALA A 223 8.44 -16.70 -8.17
C ALA A 223 9.23 -17.95 -8.56
N LYS A 224 9.12 -18.39 -9.82
CA LYS A 224 9.83 -19.59 -10.33
C LYS A 224 11.35 -19.43 -10.23
N ARG A 225 11.88 -18.26 -10.62
CA ARG A 225 13.32 -17.95 -10.53
C ARG A 225 13.79 -17.69 -9.11
N ALA A 226 12.92 -17.24 -8.24
CA ALA A 226 13.23 -17.02 -6.84
C ALA A 226 13.15 -18.30 -5.99
N GLY A 227 12.46 -19.36 -6.45
CA GLY A 227 12.12 -20.52 -5.65
C GLY A 227 11.20 -20.12 -4.49
N ALA A 228 10.25 -19.20 -4.72
CA ALA A 228 9.41 -18.62 -3.69
C ALA A 228 7.94 -19.04 -3.84
N PRO A 229 7.15 -19.04 -2.75
CA PRO A 229 5.74 -19.34 -2.82
C PRO A 229 4.95 -18.23 -3.57
N ILE A 230 3.79 -18.61 -4.12
CA ILE A 230 2.84 -17.71 -4.74
C ILE A 230 1.59 -17.61 -3.87
N VAL A 231 1.18 -16.40 -3.57
CA VAL A 231 -0.09 -16.09 -2.90
C VAL A 231 -1.06 -15.54 -3.93
N ILE A 232 -2.21 -16.19 -4.07
CA ILE A 232 -3.27 -15.77 -4.99
C ILE A 232 -4.32 -15.02 -4.19
N ALA A 233 -4.58 -13.76 -4.56
CA ALA A 233 -5.56 -12.90 -3.91
C ALA A 233 -6.55 -12.32 -4.91
N LYS A 234 -7.75 -11.99 -4.43
CA LYS A 234 -8.78 -11.28 -5.19
C LYS A 234 -9.20 -10.03 -4.47
N THR A 235 -9.25 -8.92 -5.20
CA THR A 235 -9.74 -7.64 -4.69
C THR A 235 -11.04 -7.27 -5.39
N THR A 236 -12.07 -6.88 -4.63
CA THR A 236 -13.36 -6.45 -5.18
C THR A 236 -13.84 -5.18 -4.50
N GLY A 237 -14.54 -4.31 -5.27
CA GLY A 237 -15.10 -3.04 -4.77
C GLY A 237 -14.16 -1.84 -4.89
N THR A 238 -12.91 -2.03 -5.29
CA THR A 238 -11.93 -0.93 -5.42
C THR A 238 -12.22 -0.01 -6.62
N GLU A 239 -12.91 -0.48 -7.63
CA GLU A 239 -13.37 0.30 -8.78
C GLU A 239 -14.31 1.45 -8.36
N GLN A 240 -15.01 1.30 -7.24
CA GLN A 240 -15.95 2.29 -6.73
C GLN A 240 -15.28 3.42 -5.95
N ILE A 241 -14.02 3.23 -5.52
CA ILE A 241 -13.34 4.16 -4.61
C ILE A 241 -13.22 5.55 -5.23
N ALA A 242 -12.76 5.65 -6.48
CA ALA A 242 -12.53 6.94 -7.13
C ALA A 242 -13.81 7.80 -7.18
N HIS A 243 -14.97 7.19 -7.45
CA HIS A 243 -16.26 7.89 -7.50
C HIS A 243 -16.83 8.26 -6.13
N ARG A 244 -16.46 7.50 -5.09
CA ARG A 244 -17.00 7.65 -3.72
C ARG A 244 -16.02 8.31 -2.76
N PHE A 245 -14.79 8.58 -3.20
CA PHE A 245 -13.71 9.05 -2.34
C PHE A 245 -14.15 10.23 -1.46
N ALA A 246 -13.90 10.13 -0.16
CA ALA A 246 -14.30 11.07 0.89
C ALA A 246 -15.81 11.33 1.05
N ARG A 247 -16.63 11.02 0.05
CA ARG A 247 -18.08 11.32 0.05
C ARG A 247 -18.91 10.20 0.69
N ARG A 248 -18.65 8.94 0.30
CA ARG A 248 -19.39 7.78 0.79
C ARG A 248 -18.43 6.69 1.24
N ARG A 249 -18.84 5.92 2.24
CA ARG A 249 -18.10 4.73 2.67
C ARG A 249 -18.08 3.69 1.54
N THR A 250 -16.88 3.17 1.25
CA THR A 250 -16.70 2.08 0.29
C THR A 250 -16.21 0.84 1.04
N VAL A 251 -16.91 -0.27 0.86
CA VAL A 251 -16.46 -1.57 1.37
C VAL A 251 -15.69 -2.27 0.26
N VAL A 252 -14.45 -2.65 0.57
CA VAL A 252 -13.55 -3.39 -0.31
C VAL A 252 -13.30 -4.74 0.31
N ARG A 253 -13.30 -5.80 -0.48
CA ARG A 253 -12.91 -7.13 -0.03
C ARG A 253 -11.54 -7.47 -0.60
N PHE A 254 -10.70 -8.06 0.27
CA PHE A 254 -9.39 -8.57 -0.07
C PHE A 254 -9.28 -10.01 0.44
N ASP A 255 -9.40 -10.96 -0.47
CA ASP A 255 -9.51 -12.37 -0.17
C ASP A 255 -8.23 -13.10 -0.61
N ILE A 256 -7.53 -13.78 0.32
CA ILE A 256 -6.46 -14.71 -0.01
C ILE A 256 -7.12 -16.03 -0.39
N LEU A 257 -7.10 -16.34 -1.69
CA LEU A 257 -7.76 -17.51 -2.23
C LEU A 257 -6.95 -18.76 -1.97
N ASP A 258 -5.65 -18.73 -2.32
CA ASP A 258 -4.76 -19.88 -2.20
C ASP A 258 -3.31 -19.48 -2.02
N VAL A 259 -2.49 -20.44 -1.54
CA VAL A 259 -1.04 -20.31 -1.39
C VAL A 259 -0.37 -21.53 -1.98
N LEU A 260 0.39 -21.32 -3.05
CA LEU A 260 1.19 -22.37 -3.67
C LEU A 260 2.59 -22.38 -3.06
N SER A 261 3.01 -23.52 -2.53
CA SER A 261 4.36 -23.69 -1.98
C SER A 261 5.45 -23.56 -3.05
N ALA A 262 6.67 -23.27 -2.64
CA ALA A 262 7.82 -23.19 -3.53
C ALA A 262 8.01 -24.49 -4.34
N ASP A 263 7.78 -25.66 -3.73
CA ASP A 263 7.88 -26.97 -4.38
C ASP A 263 6.82 -27.15 -5.48
N THR A 264 5.60 -26.68 -5.23
CA THR A 264 4.52 -26.67 -6.23
C THR A 264 4.89 -25.74 -7.38
N VAL A 265 5.41 -24.56 -7.05
CA VAL A 265 5.88 -23.55 -8.03
C VAL A 265 6.99 -24.12 -8.93
N ALA A 266 7.91 -24.89 -8.39
CA ALA A 266 8.99 -25.50 -9.18
C ALA A 266 8.48 -26.47 -10.25
N LYS A 267 7.41 -27.22 -9.97
CA LYS A 267 6.85 -28.24 -10.83
C LYS A 267 5.95 -27.73 -11.95
N MET A 268 5.34 -26.56 -11.77
CA MET A 268 4.40 -25.98 -12.72
C MET A 268 5.10 -25.08 -13.74
N THR A 269 4.54 -24.98 -14.95
CA THR A 269 4.92 -23.97 -15.94
C THR A 269 4.26 -22.62 -15.61
N THR A 270 4.79 -21.53 -16.13
CA THR A 270 4.19 -20.19 -15.92
C THR A 270 2.81 -20.07 -16.56
N ARG A 271 2.51 -20.85 -17.54
CA ARG A 271 1.19 -20.91 -18.19
C ARG A 271 0.17 -21.59 -17.25
N GLU A 272 0.51 -22.74 -16.71
CA GLU A 272 -0.33 -23.46 -15.73
C GLU A 272 -0.63 -22.59 -14.52
N PHE A 273 0.34 -21.79 -14.03
CA PHE A 273 0.09 -20.80 -12.97
C PHE A 273 -0.95 -19.77 -13.39
N GLY A 274 -0.80 -19.21 -14.58
CA GLY A 274 -1.72 -18.19 -15.08
C GLY A 274 -3.15 -18.72 -15.16
N GLU A 275 -3.31 -19.92 -15.70
CA GLU A 275 -4.59 -20.61 -15.83
C GLU A 275 -5.19 -20.96 -14.46
N TYR A 276 -4.37 -21.50 -13.54
CA TYR A 276 -4.80 -21.83 -12.18
C TYR A 276 -5.22 -20.58 -11.38
N ALA A 277 -4.37 -19.56 -11.33
CA ALA A 277 -4.68 -18.34 -10.60
C ALA A 277 -5.94 -17.65 -11.15
N ARG A 278 -6.08 -17.62 -12.46
CA ARG A 278 -7.26 -17.06 -13.12
C ARG A 278 -8.52 -17.86 -12.78
N ALA A 279 -8.44 -19.19 -12.81
CA ALA A 279 -9.57 -20.07 -12.45
C ALA A 279 -10.00 -19.85 -10.99
N GLN A 280 -9.06 -19.77 -10.03
CA GLN A 280 -9.35 -19.47 -8.63
C GLN A 280 -10.08 -18.13 -8.46
N MET A 281 -9.62 -17.09 -9.17
CA MET A 281 -10.23 -15.76 -9.10
C MET A 281 -11.64 -15.72 -9.71
N LEU A 282 -11.92 -16.52 -10.74
CA LEU A 282 -13.23 -16.61 -11.39
C LEU A 282 -14.22 -17.41 -10.54
N GLN A 283 -13.78 -18.52 -9.94
CA GLN A 283 -14.62 -19.40 -9.13
C GLN A 283 -14.96 -18.83 -7.75
N SER A 284 -14.13 -17.90 -7.23
CA SER A 284 -14.40 -17.28 -5.94
C SER A 284 -15.61 -16.34 -6.05
N GLU A 285 -16.81 -16.86 -5.75
CA GLU A 285 -17.98 -16.02 -5.51
C GLU A 285 -17.75 -15.11 -4.30
N PRO A 286 -18.40 -13.93 -4.22
CA PRO A 286 -18.31 -13.09 -3.04
C PRO A 286 -18.82 -13.92 -1.85
N ALA A 287 -17.91 -14.24 -0.91
CA ALA A 287 -18.21 -15.09 0.24
C ALA A 287 -19.45 -14.59 0.99
N THR A 288 -20.56 -15.27 0.77
CA THR A 288 -21.72 -15.23 1.63
C THR A 288 -21.34 -15.97 2.92
N SER A 289 -21.11 -15.20 3.98
CA SER A 289 -21.11 -15.66 5.39
C SER A 289 -20.01 -16.62 5.89
N THR A 290 -18.74 -16.45 5.56
CA THR A 290 -17.68 -17.05 6.39
C THR A 290 -16.88 -15.94 7.05
N LYS A 291 -16.67 -16.06 8.39
CA LYS A 291 -15.97 -15.11 9.30
C LYS A 291 -15.24 -13.93 8.61
N LYS A 292 -15.93 -12.79 8.52
CA LYS A 292 -15.37 -11.54 7.99
C LYS A 292 -14.55 -10.86 9.08
N GLU A 293 -13.27 -10.68 8.82
CA GLU A 293 -12.43 -9.78 9.63
C GLU A 293 -12.51 -8.39 9.01
N ALA A 294 -13.09 -7.45 9.73
CA ALA A 294 -13.14 -6.07 9.29
C ALA A 294 -11.96 -5.31 9.84
N ILE A 295 -11.10 -4.82 8.96
CA ILE A 295 -10.11 -3.80 9.32
C ILE A 295 -10.82 -2.45 9.17
N THR A 296 -11.14 -1.82 10.29
CA THR A 296 -11.64 -0.44 10.28
C THR A 296 -10.43 0.47 10.29
N VAL A 297 -10.21 1.17 9.20
CA VAL A 297 -9.14 2.15 9.01
C VAL A 297 -9.58 3.51 9.56
#